data_353c171665c0362a2599d15b386029cc
#
_entry.id   353c171665c0362a2599d15b386029cc
#
_cell.length_a   1.000
_cell.length_b   1.000
_cell.length_c   1.000
_cell.angle_alpha   90.00
_cell.angle_beta   90.00
_cell.angle_gamma   90.00
#
_symmetry.space_group_name_H-M   'P 1'
#
loop_
_entity.id
_entity.type
_entity.pdbx_description
1 polymer ?
#
loop_
_entity_poly.entity_id
_entity_poly.type
_entity_poly.pdbx_seq_one_letter_code
_entity_poly.pdbx_strand_id
1 'polypeptide(L)'
;MKELTVKRKGILTEESLKLWFLQKGYSVSVPIGDDDRYDFIVDFDGKLVKMQSKTSNLTRTVDCLNFATASIKYNASGTHRTQYTINDIDYFCTMHPETKQVYIVPVDICGNECNLRFTPPKNGQKKGVKMAEDYEGDKMIERILNS
;
A
#
# COMPACT_ATOMS: atom_id res chain seq x y z
N MET A 1 22.23 16.05 8.35
CA MET A 1 21.56 14.78 8.04
C MET A 1 21.42 14.64 6.54
N LYS A 2 21.75 13.46 6.00
CA LYS A 2 21.58 13.22 4.56
C LYS A 2 20.09 13.09 4.22
N GLU A 3 19.72 13.70 3.09
CA GLU A 3 18.37 13.53 2.55
C GLU A 3 18.21 12.10 2.00
N LEU A 4 17.05 11.50 2.24
CA LEU A 4 16.79 10.14 1.79
C LEU A 4 16.40 10.12 0.32
N THR A 5 17.01 9.21 -0.45
CA THR A 5 16.62 8.97 -1.85
C THR A 5 15.26 8.28 -1.91
N VAL A 6 14.60 8.38 -3.06
CA VAL A 6 13.32 7.68 -3.31
C VAL A 6 13.49 6.18 -3.08
N LYS A 7 14.58 5.60 -3.58
CA LYS A 7 14.85 4.17 -3.41
C LYS A 7 14.99 3.79 -1.93
N ARG A 8 15.69 4.59 -1.14
CA ARG A 8 15.88 4.32 0.30
C ARG A 8 14.56 4.44 1.06
N LYS A 9 13.75 5.44 0.73
CA LYS A 9 12.40 5.58 1.31
C LYS A 9 11.55 4.34 1.04
N GLY A 10 11.63 3.80 -0.17
CA GLY A 10 10.93 2.56 -0.55
C GLY A 10 11.37 1.36 0.28
N ILE A 11 12.69 1.21 0.47
CA ILE A 11 13.25 0.13 1.31
C ILE A 11 12.76 0.28 2.75
N LEU A 12 12.84 1.49 3.31
CA LEU A 12 12.41 1.75 4.68
C LEU A 12 10.92 1.47 4.87
N THR A 13 10.10 1.87 3.91
CA THR A 13 8.66 1.60 3.95
C THR A 13 8.37 0.10 3.96
N GLU A 14 8.99 -0.64 3.04
CA GLU A 14 8.78 -2.09 2.96
C GLU A 14 9.23 -2.80 4.24
N GLU A 15 10.42 -2.50 4.74
CA GLU A 15 10.93 -3.10 5.96
C GLU A 15 10.07 -2.75 7.18
N SER A 16 9.63 -1.48 7.28
CA SER A 16 8.76 -1.04 8.36
C SER A 16 7.41 -1.76 8.34
N LEU A 17 6.84 -1.98 7.17
CA LEU A 17 5.57 -2.70 7.03
C LEU A 17 5.71 -4.18 7.39
N LYS A 18 6.77 -4.84 6.92
CA LYS A 18 7.04 -6.23 7.31
C LYS A 18 7.20 -6.36 8.83
N LEU A 19 7.93 -5.44 9.45
CA LEU A 19 8.12 -5.42 10.89
C LEU A 19 6.80 -5.22 11.63
N TRP A 20 5.95 -4.33 11.10
CA TRP A 20 4.63 -4.06 11.69
C TRP A 20 3.78 -5.35 11.76
N PHE A 21 3.73 -6.14 10.66
CA PHE A 21 2.99 -7.41 10.65
C PHE A 21 3.61 -8.43 11.62
N LEU A 22 4.94 -8.51 11.67
CA LEU A 22 5.65 -9.40 12.61
C LEU A 22 5.31 -9.03 14.06
N GLN A 23 5.26 -7.75 14.38
CA GLN A 23 4.92 -7.27 15.72
C GLN A 23 3.47 -7.59 16.11
N LYS A 24 2.59 -7.73 15.12
CA LYS A 24 1.21 -8.19 15.32
C LYS A 24 1.12 -9.71 15.53
N GLY A 25 2.21 -10.44 15.36
CA GLY A 25 2.28 -11.88 15.55
C GLY A 25 2.07 -12.70 14.29
N TYR A 26 2.04 -12.08 13.11
CA TYR A 26 1.85 -12.79 11.85
C TYR A 26 3.19 -13.11 11.19
N SER A 27 3.28 -14.28 10.56
CA SER A 27 4.46 -14.66 9.78
C SER A 27 4.49 -13.90 8.47
N VAL A 28 5.70 -13.51 8.07
CA VAL A 28 5.94 -12.80 6.81
C VAL A 28 6.94 -13.59 5.99
N SER A 29 6.64 -13.80 4.71
CA SER A 29 7.50 -14.48 3.75
C SER A 29 7.83 -13.57 2.58
N VAL A 30 9.06 -13.64 2.08
CA VAL A 30 9.48 -12.84 0.94
C VAL A 30 9.88 -13.75 -0.21
N PRO A 31 9.62 -13.35 -1.48
CA PRO A 31 10.09 -14.12 -2.61
C PRO A 31 11.62 -14.08 -2.69
N ILE A 32 12.22 -15.15 -3.21
CA ILE A 32 13.67 -15.23 -3.34
C ILE A 32 14.20 -14.22 -4.34
N GLY A 33 13.48 -14.06 -5.47
CA GLY A 33 13.83 -13.09 -6.52
C GLY A 33 13.20 -11.73 -6.33
N ASP A 34 13.55 -10.79 -7.19
CA ASP A 34 13.04 -9.42 -7.17
C ASP A 34 12.13 -9.09 -8.37
N ASP A 35 11.80 -10.08 -9.17
CA ASP A 35 10.94 -9.94 -10.36
C ASP A 35 9.47 -10.33 -10.12
N ASP A 36 9.14 -10.75 -8.90
CA ASP A 36 7.73 -10.98 -8.52
C ASP A 36 7.02 -9.65 -8.32
N ARG A 37 5.72 -9.63 -8.63
CA ARG A 37 4.95 -8.39 -8.53
C ARG A 37 4.53 -8.04 -7.10
N TYR A 38 4.56 -8.99 -6.18
CA TYR A 38 4.33 -8.73 -4.76
C TYR A 38 5.66 -8.63 -4.02
N ASP A 39 5.67 -7.87 -2.92
CA ASP A 39 6.89 -7.67 -2.12
C ASP A 39 7.02 -8.71 -1.01
N PHE A 40 5.90 -9.12 -0.42
CA PHE A 40 5.90 -10.13 0.64
C PHE A 40 4.51 -10.74 0.80
N ILE A 41 4.49 -11.87 1.50
CA ILE A 41 3.27 -12.58 1.87
C ILE A 41 3.11 -12.50 3.38
N VAL A 42 1.91 -12.21 3.85
CA VAL A 42 1.55 -12.30 5.26
C VAL A 42 0.63 -13.49 5.45
N ASP A 43 0.94 -14.31 6.44
CA ASP A 43 0.11 -15.47 6.81
C ASP A 43 -0.86 -15.05 7.92
N PHE A 44 -2.13 -14.81 7.54
CA PHE A 44 -3.18 -14.48 8.50
C PHE A 44 -3.90 -15.77 8.94
N ASP A 45 -3.28 -16.48 9.88
CA ASP A 45 -3.83 -17.71 10.45
C ASP A 45 -4.17 -18.77 9.39
N GLY A 46 -3.27 -18.97 8.44
CA GLY A 46 -3.41 -19.92 7.34
C GLY A 46 -3.87 -19.30 6.02
N LYS A 47 -4.35 -18.06 6.04
CA LYS A 47 -4.70 -17.33 4.82
C LYS A 47 -3.48 -16.54 4.35
N LEU A 48 -2.90 -16.97 3.23
CA LEU A 48 -1.70 -16.34 2.67
C LEU A 48 -2.11 -15.19 1.76
N VAL A 49 -1.64 -13.99 2.10
CA VAL A 49 -2.04 -12.74 1.44
C VAL A 49 -0.83 -12.06 0.85
N LYS A 50 -0.90 -11.79 -0.46
CA LYS A 50 0.18 -11.10 -1.20
C LYS A 50 0.05 -9.60 -1.01
N MET A 51 1.13 -8.97 -0.55
CA MET A 51 1.21 -7.54 -0.28
C MET A 51 2.20 -6.86 -1.21
N GLN A 52 1.84 -5.67 -1.66
CA GLN A 52 2.75 -4.75 -2.36
C GLN A 52 2.88 -3.50 -1.51
N SER A 53 4.11 -3.20 -1.07
CA SER A 53 4.34 -1.98 -0.31
C SER A 53 4.44 -0.77 -1.23
N LYS A 54 3.93 0.36 -0.78
CA LYS A 54 4.00 1.63 -1.50
C LYS A 54 4.39 2.73 -0.52
N THR A 55 5.30 3.59 -0.96
CA THR A 55 5.63 4.80 -0.21
C THR A 55 4.57 5.86 -0.48
N SER A 56 4.04 6.43 0.58
CA SER A 56 2.98 7.42 0.49
C SER A 56 3.52 8.84 0.59
N ASN A 57 2.79 9.77 -0.03
CA ASN A 57 3.00 11.20 0.08
C ASN A 57 1.75 11.86 0.65
N LEU A 58 1.94 12.95 1.39
CA LEU A 58 0.84 13.76 1.87
C LEU A 58 0.52 14.84 0.85
N THR A 59 -0.73 14.92 0.45
CA THR A 59 -1.25 15.97 -0.42
C THR A 59 -1.98 16.98 0.46
N ARG A 60 -1.34 18.12 0.73
CA ARG A 60 -1.83 19.08 1.72
C ARG A 60 -3.05 19.87 1.26
N THR A 61 -3.18 20.11 -0.04
CA THR A 61 -4.30 20.88 -0.60
C THR A 61 -5.64 20.18 -0.44
N VAL A 62 -5.66 18.85 -0.40
CA VAL A 62 -6.88 18.05 -0.28
C VAL A 62 -6.88 17.11 0.94
N ASP A 63 -5.91 17.28 1.84
CA ASP A 63 -5.78 16.51 3.08
C ASP A 63 -5.94 15.01 2.85
N CYS A 64 -5.04 14.45 2.05
CA CYS A 64 -5.06 13.02 1.75
C CYS A 64 -3.66 12.42 1.68
N LEU A 65 -3.64 11.10 1.85
CA LEU A 65 -2.48 10.27 1.61
C LEU A 65 -2.57 9.73 0.19
N ASN A 66 -1.49 9.85 -0.56
CA ASN A 66 -1.45 9.42 -1.96
C ASN A 66 -0.32 8.43 -2.20
N PHE A 67 -0.58 7.40 -2.99
CA PHE A 67 0.46 6.53 -3.51
C PHE A 67 0.10 6.02 -4.91
N ALA A 68 1.15 5.78 -5.71
CA ALA A 68 0.98 5.23 -7.06
C ALA A 68 0.62 3.74 -6.98
N THR A 69 -0.29 3.31 -7.84
CA THR A 69 -0.80 1.93 -7.86
C THR A 69 -0.43 1.19 -9.13
N ALA A 70 0.43 1.77 -9.96
CA ALA A 70 0.95 1.13 -11.17
C ALA A 70 2.47 1.08 -11.12
N SER A 71 3.05 0.05 -11.71
CA SER A 71 4.48 0.01 -11.94
C SER A 71 4.81 0.63 -13.28
N ILE A 72 5.97 1.31 -13.37
CA ILE A 72 6.45 1.94 -14.60
C ILE A 72 7.70 1.18 -15.05
N LYS A 73 7.69 0.73 -16.31
CA LYS A 73 8.85 0.10 -16.93
C LYS A 73 9.35 0.97 -18.08
N TYR A 74 10.67 1.13 -18.15
CA TYR A 74 11.36 1.86 -19.20
C TYR A 74 12.09 0.85 -20.08
N ASN A 75 11.85 0.88 -21.40
CA ASN A 75 12.56 0.04 -22.36
C ASN A 75 12.73 0.79 -23.70
N ALA A 76 13.27 0.10 -24.70
CA ALA A 76 13.55 0.70 -26.03
C ALA A 76 12.29 1.22 -26.73
N SER A 77 11.11 0.68 -26.41
CA SER A 77 9.83 1.14 -27.00
C SER A 77 9.16 2.26 -26.20
N GLY A 78 9.78 2.74 -25.11
CA GLY A 78 9.31 3.87 -24.31
C GLY A 78 8.96 3.49 -22.89
N THR A 79 8.09 4.31 -22.27
CA THR A 79 7.61 4.12 -20.90
C THR A 79 6.30 3.34 -20.92
N HIS A 80 6.24 2.25 -20.16
CA HIS A 80 5.05 1.41 -20.04
C HIS A 80 4.55 1.41 -18.61
N ARG A 81 3.27 1.75 -18.41
CA ARG A 81 2.61 1.69 -17.12
C ARG A 81 1.80 0.41 -17.05
N THR A 82 2.09 -0.43 -16.05
CA THR A 82 1.38 -1.68 -15.83
C THR A 82 0.67 -1.63 -14.48
N GLN A 83 -0.64 -1.76 -14.50
CA GLN A 83 -1.43 -1.82 -13.27
C GLN A 83 -1.31 -3.19 -12.62
N TYR A 84 -1.45 -3.20 -11.30
CA TYR A 84 -1.56 -4.44 -10.53
C TYR A 84 -3.00 -4.97 -10.61
N THR A 85 -3.12 -6.28 -10.70
CA THR A 85 -4.41 -6.97 -10.67
C THR A 85 -4.48 -7.93 -9.49
N ILE A 86 -5.66 -8.49 -9.23
CA ILE A 86 -5.85 -9.48 -8.17
C ILE A 86 -5.02 -10.75 -8.39
N ASN A 87 -4.56 -11.01 -9.62
CA ASN A 87 -3.66 -12.12 -9.90
C ASN A 87 -2.23 -11.82 -9.43
N ASP A 88 -1.87 -10.56 -9.32
CA ASP A 88 -0.53 -10.13 -8.91
C ASP A 88 -0.42 -10.00 -7.39
N ILE A 89 -1.36 -9.30 -6.78
CA ILE A 89 -1.38 -8.99 -5.35
C ILE A 89 -2.81 -9.00 -4.83
N ASP A 90 -2.96 -9.11 -3.52
CA ASP A 90 -4.25 -8.98 -2.87
C ASP A 90 -4.48 -7.56 -2.35
N TYR A 91 -3.45 -6.96 -1.77
CA TYR A 91 -3.54 -5.62 -1.16
C TYR A 91 -2.28 -4.82 -1.41
N PHE A 92 -2.47 -3.51 -1.54
CA PHE A 92 -1.40 -2.53 -1.30
C PHE A 92 -1.33 -2.26 0.18
N CYS A 93 -0.13 -2.02 0.70
CA CYS A 93 0.03 -1.52 2.05
C CYS A 93 0.99 -0.34 2.05
N THR A 94 0.75 0.60 2.94
CA THR A 94 1.53 1.82 3.06
C THR A 94 1.53 2.31 4.49
N MET A 95 2.37 3.29 4.77
CA MET A 95 2.52 3.86 6.10
C MET A 95 2.50 5.37 6.00
N HIS A 96 1.74 6.02 6.86
CA HIS A 96 1.74 7.49 6.95
C HIS A 96 3.15 7.96 7.29
N PRO A 97 3.74 8.91 6.53
CA PRO A 97 5.13 9.30 6.73
C PRO A 97 5.41 9.96 8.09
N GLU A 98 4.41 10.57 8.71
CA GLU A 98 4.56 11.24 10.00
C GLU A 98 4.06 10.41 11.17
N THR A 99 2.79 9.98 11.13
CA THR A 99 2.16 9.26 12.24
C THR A 99 2.54 7.78 12.32
N LYS A 100 3.06 7.23 11.20
CA LYS A 100 3.39 5.80 11.06
C LYS A 100 2.16 4.88 11.09
N GLN A 101 0.97 5.42 10.93
CA GLN A 101 -0.24 4.62 10.78
C GLN A 101 -0.13 3.77 9.51
N VAL A 102 -0.42 2.47 9.63
CA VAL A 102 -0.44 1.54 8.49
C VAL A 102 -1.82 1.52 7.86
N TYR A 103 -1.86 1.51 6.54
CA TYR A 103 -3.08 1.36 5.74
C TYR A 103 -2.94 0.18 4.80
N ILE A 104 -4.01 -0.58 4.66
CA ILE A 104 -4.09 -1.75 3.78
C ILE A 104 -5.28 -1.54 2.85
N VAL A 105 -5.05 -1.56 1.55
CA VAL A 105 -6.06 -1.21 0.55
C VAL A 105 -6.19 -2.32 -0.49
N PRO A 106 -7.40 -2.86 -0.72
CA PRO A 106 -7.60 -3.88 -1.75
C PRO A 106 -7.15 -3.41 -3.12
N VAL A 107 -6.52 -4.29 -3.88
CA VAL A 107 -5.97 -3.95 -5.20
C VAL A 107 -7.06 -3.52 -6.19
N ASP A 108 -8.24 -4.12 -6.10
CA ASP A 108 -9.31 -3.95 -7.07
C ASP A 108 -10.12 -2.65 -6.90
N ILE A 109 -9.89 -1.89 -5.83
CA ILE A 109 -10.58 -0.59 -5.63
C ILE A 109 -9.70 0.60 -5.99
N CYS A 110 -8.46 0.36 -6.42
CA CYS A 110 -7.51 1.39 -6.80
C CYS A 110 -7.48 1.56 -8.33
N GLY A 111 -7.42 2.80 -8.79
CA GLY A 111 -7.16 3.12 -10.19
C GLY A 111 -5.67 3.25 -10.46
N ASN A 112 -5.25 4.33 -11.12
CA ASN A 112 -3.83 4.61 -11.40
C ASN A 112 -3.07 5.11 -10.17
N GLU A 113 -3.79 5.63 -9.19
CA GLU A 113 -3.27 6.06 -7.90
C GLU A 113 -4.34 5.84 -6.84
N CYS A 114 -3.92 5.81 -5.58
CA CYS A 114 -4.83 5.71 -4.46
C CYS A 114 -4.74 6.97 -3.61
N ASN A 115 -5.90 7.56 -3.32
CA ASN A 115 -6.02 8.71 -2.45
C ASN A 115 -6.88 8.34 -1.25
N LEU A 116 -6.30 8.38 -0.06
CA LEU A 116 -7.01 8.14 1.19
C LEU A 116 -7.21 9.49 1.90
N ARG A 117 -8.45 9.93 2.02
CA ARG A 117 -8.77 11.22 2.62
C ARG A 117 -8.85 11.13 4.13
N PHE A 118 -8.34 12.16 4.80
CA PHE A 118 -8.46 12.27 6.27
C PHE A 118 -9.72 13.02 6.68
N THR A 119 -10.25 13.87 5.78
CA THR A 119 -11.48 14.63 6.01
C THR A 119 -12.41 14.48 4.82
N PRO A 120 -13.76 14.53 5.04
CA PRO A 120 -14.71 14.45 3.94
C PRO A 120 -14.54 15.61 2.95
N PRO A 121 -14.84 15.41 1.65
CA PRO A 121 -14.80 16.49 0.67
C PRO A 121 -15.81 17.59 1.03
N LYS A 122 -15.42 18.85 0.82
CA LYS A 122 -16.26 20.02 1.14
C LYS A 122 -17.55 20.03 0.34
N ASN A 123 -17.56 19.45 -0.88
CA ASN A 123 -18.73 19.41 -1.74
C ASN A 123 -19.72 18.28 -1.41
N GLY A 124 -19.44 17.48 -0.36
CA GLY A 124 -20.31 16.38 0.03
C GLY A 124 -20.24 15.15 -0.85
N GLN A 125 -19.31 15.11 -1.81
CA GLN A 125 -19.14 13.93 -2.69
C GLN A 125 -18.81 12.70 -1.87
N LYS A 126 -19.48 11.58 -2.15
CA LYS A 126 -19.21 10.28 -1.49
C LYS A 126 -18.73 9.23 -2.48
N LYS A 127 -19.23 9.24 -3.70
CA LYS A 127 -18.85 8.26 -4.73
C LYS A 127 -17.40 8.46 -5.14
N GLY A 128 -16.63 7.36 -5.17
CA GLY A 128 -15.23 7.37 -5.54
C GLY A 128 -14.30 7.90 -4.45
N VAL A 129 -14.83 8.26 -3.29
CA VAL A 129 -14.06 8.78 -2.16
C VAL A 129 -13.70 7.64 -1.21
N LYS A 130 -12.40 7.54 -0.87
CA LYS A 130 -11.91 6.59 0.13
C LYS A 130 -11.45 7.34 1.36
N MET A 131 -12.07 7.06 2.49
CA MET A 131 -11.68 7.65 3.77
C MET A 131 -10.57 6.80 4.39
N ALA A 132 -9.48 7.43 4.81
CA ALA A 132 -8.33 6.74 5.37
C ALA A 132 -8.71 5.84 6.57
N GLU A 133 -9.61 6.32 7.42
CA GLU A 133 -10.05 5.57 8.61
C GLU A 133 -10.65 4.21 8.28
N ASP A 134 -11.22 4.03 7.07
CA ASP A 134 -11.80 2.76 6.66
C ASP A 134 -10.75 1.71 6.26
N TYR A 135 -9.50 2.13 6.05
CA TYR A 135 -8.43 1.27 5.57
C TYR A 135 -7.26 1.15 6.56
N GLU A 136 -7.46 1.58 7.80
CA GLU A 136 -6.45 1.41 8.83
C GLU A 136 -6.10 -0.06 9.02
N GLY A 137 -4.81 -0.34 9.22
CA GLY A 137 -4.28 -1.69 9.23
C GLY A 137 -5.01 -2.66 10.15
N ASP A 138 -5.30 -2.25 11.38
CA ASP A 138 -5.98 -3.13 12.35
C ASP A 138 -7.41 -3.48 11.89
N LYS A 139 -8.14 -2.51 11.34
CA LYS A 139 -9.49 -2.75 10.81
C LYS A 139 -9.45 -3.70 9.62
N MET A 140 -8.47 -3.53 8.75
CA MET A 140 -8.33 -4.35 7.56
C MET A 140 -7.91 -5.78 7.89
N ILE A 141 -7.03 -5.96 8.88
CA ILE A 141 -6.68 -7.30 9.37
C ILE A 141 -7.93 -8.03 9.84
N GLU A 142 -8.78 -7.36 10.60
CA GLU A 142 -10.04 -7.95 11.07
C GLU A 142 -10.93 -8.38 9.92
N ARG A 143 -11.06 -7.55 8.88
CA ARG A 143 -11.82 -7.92 7.67
C ARG A 143 -11.20 -9.11 6.93
N ILE A 144 -9.88 -9.14 6.80
CA ILE A 144 -9.17 -10.24 6.14
C ILE A 144 -9.40 -11.55 6.89
N LEU A 145 -9.31 -11.53 8.21
CA LEU A 145 -9.51 -12.71 9.05
C LEU A 145 -10.96 -13.23 8.98
N ASN A 146 -11.92 -12.35 8.78
CA ASN A 146 -13.34 -12.68 8.74
C ASN A 146 -13.89 -12.92 7.32
N SER A 147 -13.05 -12.85 6.31
CA SER A 147 -13.48 -13.04 4.92
C SER A 147 -13.44 -14.49 4.45
#